data_a2a8ab3fa5301d9b0c58dcd76e043a74
#
_entry.id   a2a8ab3fa5301d9b0c58dcd76e043a74
#
_cell.length_a   1.000
_cell.length_b   1.000
_cell.length_c   1.000
_cell.angle_alpha   90.00
_cell.angle_beta   90.00
_cell.angle_gamma   90.00
#
_symmetry.space_group_name_H-M   'P 1'
#
loop_
_entity.id
_entity.type
_entity.pdbx_description
1 polymer ?
#
loop_
_entity_poly.entity_id
_entity_poly.type
_entity_poly.pdbx_seq_one_letter_code
_entity_poly.pdbx_strand_id
1 'polypeptide(L)'
;MTNREMKSRVMTLGNRLTARGQNRSAAFVRAWVIVKQGGLELAVKGVTFGNRQEALRRLATYDPSQVRAVLVPEPSNPADTEAVAVMVGVQNGRGLFCLGYVPRNMAAVVKAMGGKLPALRVVSGAWGRPNYGARVALAV
;
A
#
# COMPACT_ATOMS: atom_id res chain seq x y z
N MET A 1 -18.98 3.07 12.34
CA MET A 1 -19.57 2.72 11.03
C MET A 1 -20.83 1.92 11.23
N THR A 2 -21.92 2.34 10.59
CA THR A 2 -23.18 1.61 10.64
C THR A 2 -23.13 0.37 9.74
N ASN A 3 -24.04 -0.59 9.96
CA ASN A 3 -24.17 -1.76 9.11
C ASN A 3 -24.50 -1.37 7.66
N ARG A 4 -25.26 -0.33 7.46
CA ARG A 4 -25.60 0.19 6.14
C ARG A 4 -24.37 0.72 5.40
N GLU A 5 -23.54 1.49 6.10
CA GLU A 5 -22.29 2.01 5.55
C GLU A 5 -21.31 0.88 5.22
N MET A 6 -21.21 -0.10 6.11
CA MET A 6 -20.37 -1.28 5.89
C MET A 6 -20.79 -2.02 4.63
N LYS A 7 -22.08 -2.32 4.47
CA LYS A 7 -22.60 -3.00 3.29
C LYS A 7 -22.36 -2.21 2.02
N SER A 8 -22.53 -0.88 2.07
CA SER A 8 -22.29 0.00 0.93
C SER A 8 -20.83 -0.05 0.49
N ARG A 9 -19.89 -0.01 1.44
CA ARG A 9 -18.45 -0.08 1.14
C ARG A 9 -18.05 -1.45 0.59
N VAL A 10 -18.61 -2.52 1.13
CA VAL A 10 -18.39 -3.88 0.63
C VAL A 10 -18.87 -4.00 -0.82
N MET A 11 -20.07 -3.50 -1.12
CA MET A 11 -20.61 -3.54 -2.47
C MET A 11 -19.73 -2.75 -3.44
N THR A 12 -19.32 -1.56 -3.07
CA THR A 12 -18.44 -0.72 -3.91
C THR A 12 -17.10 -1.42 -4.18
N LEU A 13 -16.44 -1.89 -3.16
CA LEU A 13 -15.14 -2.55 -3.30
C LEU A 13 -15.27 -3.88 -4.04
N GLY A 14 -16.27 -4.69 -3.72
CA GLY A 14 -16.52 -5.96 -4.38
C GLY A 14 -16.79 -5.80 -5.87
N ASN A 15 -17.57 -4.78 -6.25
CA ASN A 15 -17.83 -4.46 -7.66
C ASN A 15 -16.57 -4.00 -8.39
N ARG A 16 -15.72 -3.20 -7.74
CA ARG A 16 -14.44 -2.76 -8.32
C ARG A 16 -13.49 -3.93 -8.53
N LEU A 17 -13.41 -4.85 -7.58
CA LEU A 17 -12.56 -6.05 -7.70
C LEU A 17 -13.07 -6.96 -8.81
N THR A 18 -14.38 -7.14 -8.93
CA THR A 18 -14.99 -7.92 -10.00
C THR A 18 -14.70 -7.30 -11.37
N ALA A 19 -14.78 -5.97 -11.48
CA ALA A 19 -14.47 -5.25 -12.71
C ALA A 19 -13.01 -5.40 -13.13
N ARG A 20 -12.12 -5.69 -12.19
CA ARG A 20 -10.70 -5.95 -12.44
C ARG A 20 -10.39 -7.43 -12.71
N GLY A 21 -11.40 -8.24 -12.97
CA GLY A 21 -11.25 -9.63 -13.38
C GLY A 21 -11.26 -10.65 -12.27
N GLN A 22 -11.50 -10.26 -11.03
CA GLN A 22 -11.60 -11.23 -9.94
C GLN A 22 -12.95 -11.96 -9.98
N ASN A 23 -12.96 -13.22 -9.56
CA ASN A 23 -14.18 -13.98 -9.38
C ASN A 23 -15.11 -13.22 -8.41
N ARG A 24 -16.39 -13.10 -8.77
CA ARG A 24 -17.35 -12.30 -8.00
C ARG A 24 -17.45 -12.75 -6.53
N SER A 25 -17.57 -14.04 -6.29
CA SER A 25 -17.67 -14.57 -4.91
C SER A 25 -16.41 -14.27 -4.11
N ALA A 26 -15.24 -14.53 -4.69
CA ALA A 26 -13.96 -14.25 -4.04
C ALA A 26 -13.76 -12.73 -3.82
N ALA A 27 -14.16 -11.90 -4.77
CA ALA A 27 -14.07 -10.44 -4.67
C ALA A 27 -14.89 -9.91 -3.50
N PHE A 28 -16.12 -10.39 -3.33
CA PHE A 28 -16.99 -9.94 -2.25
C PHE A 28 -16.55 -10.45 -0.88
N VAL A 29 -16.04 -11.68 -0.78
CA VAL A 29 -15.45 -12.20 0.45
C VAL A 29 -14.26 -11.33 0.87
N ARG A 30 -13.38 -11.02 -0.08
CA ARG A 30 -12.22 -10.16 0.17
C ARG A 30 -12.63 -8.75 0.58
N ALA A 31 -13.60 -8.17 -0.12
CA ALA A 31 -14.12 -6.83 0.20
C ALA A 31 -14.71 -6.79 1.62
N TRP A 32 -15.46 -7.81 2.00
CA TRP A 32 -16.04 -7.93 3.34
C TRP A 32 -14.95 -7.94 4.41
N VAL A 33 -13.90 -8.75 4.23
CA VAL A 33 -12.79 -8.84 5.18
C VAL A 33 -12.09 -7.48 5.32
N ILE A 34 -11.78 -6.83 4.21
CA ILE A 34 -11.08 -5.53 4.22
C ILE A 34 -11.93 -4.47 4.93
N VAL A 35 -13.20 -4.35 4.59
CA VAL A 35 -14.10 -3.36 5.19
C VAL A 35 -14.29 -3.62 6.68
N LYS A 36 -14.45 -4.88 7.08
CA LYS A 36 -14.63 -5.28 8.47
C LYS A 36 -13.39 -4.97 9.32
N GLN A 37 -12.19 -5.08 8.75
CA GLN A 37 -10.94 -4.73 9.41
C GLN A 37 -10.70 -3.21 9.48
N GLY A 38 -11.47 -2.43 8.74
CA GLY A 38 -11.28 -0.99 8.64
C GLY A 38 -10.24 -0.56 7.60
N GLY A 39 -9.65 -1.50 6.87
CA GLY A 39 -8.65 -1.22 5.86
C GLY A 39 -7.72 -2.39 5.62
N LEU A 40 -6.58 -2.09 5.02
CA LEU A 40 -5.59 -3.08 4.61
C LEU A 40 -4.20 -2.59 4.95
N GLU A 41 -3.36 -3.44 5.54
CA GLU A 41 -1.95 -3.15 5.79
C GLU A 41 -1.10 -4.13 4.99
N LEU A 42 -0.10 -3.61 4.27
CA LEU A 42 0.76 -4.39 3.38
C LEU A 42 2.22 -4.11 3.65
N ALA A 43 3.06 -5.14 3.52
CA ALA A 43 4.51 -4.97 3.50
C ALA A 43 4.95 -4.43 2.14
N VAL A 44 5.83 -3.44 2.15
CA VAL A 44 6.46 -2.93 0.92
C VAL A 44 7.53 -3.92 0.49
N LYS A 45 7.51 -4.32 -0.77
CA LYS A 45 8.46 -5.27 -1.36
C LYS A 45 9.61 -4.54 -2.05
N GLY A 46 10.78 -5.17 -2.09
CA GLY A 46 11.94 -4.64 -2.80
C GLY A 46 12.70 -3.56 -2.04
N VAL A 47 12.52 -3.47 -0.73
CA VAL A 47 13.14 -2.43 0.10
C VAL A 47 14.67 -2.58 0.26
N THR A 48 15.23 -3.69 -0.17
CA THR A 48 16.67 -3.94 -0.08
C THR A 48 17.45 -3.52 -1.33
N PHE A 49 16.74 -3.13 -2.41
CA PHE A 49 17.41 -2.73 -3.65
C PHE A 49 17.98 -1.31 -3.56
N GLY A 50 19.17 -1.13 -4.13
CA GLY A 50 19.80 0.18 -4.27
C GLY A 50 19.94 0.91 -2.94
N ASN A 51 19.55 2.16 -2.91
CA ASN A 51 19.66 3.05 -1.74
C ASN A 51 18.42 3.02 -0.84
N ARG A 52 17.52 2.07 -1.02
CA ARG A 52 16.25 2.04 -0.29
C ARG A 52 16.42 1.80 1.21
N GLN A 53 17.40 0.99 1.61
CA GLN A 53 17.71 0.79 3.03
C GLN A 53 18.22 2.07 3.69
N GLU A 54 19.06 2.83 3.00
CA GLU A 54 19.53 4.12 3.48
C GLU A 54 18.38 5.12 3.59
N ALA A 55 17.49 5.13 2.61
CA ALA A 55 16.29 5.97 2.65
C ALA A 55 15.39 5.61 3.83
N LEU A 56 15.17 4.33 4.11
CA LEU A 56 14.38 3.88 5.26
C LEU A 56 15.02 4.29 6.58
N ARG A 57 16.34 4.15 6.69
CA ARG A 57 17.08 4.58 7.87
C ARG A 57 16.87 6.07 8.13
N ARG A 58 16.91 6.89 7.10
CA ARG A 58 16.66 8.34 7.22
C ARG A 58 15.22 8.63 7.57
N LEU A 59 14.26 7.95 6.94
CA LEU A 59 12.84 8.14 7.23
C LEU A 59 12.50 7.81 8.68
N ALA A 60 13.19 6.83 9.28
CA ALA A 60 12.98 6.44 10.67
C ALA A 60 13.34 7.58 11.66
N THR A 61 14.14 8.56 11.24
CA THR A 61 14.51 9.71 12.07
C THR A 61 13.50 10.85 12.02
N TYR A 62 12.58 10.84 11.06
CA TYR A 62 11.55 11.86 10.93
C TYR A 62 10.32 11.52 11.75
N ASP A 63 9.61 12.54 12.19
CA ASP A 63 8.28 12.36 12.74
C ASP A 63 7.37 11.76 11.66
N PRO A 64 6.56 10.74 11.97
CA PRO A 64 5.65 10.14 10.99
C PRO A 64 4.75 11.15 10.27
N SER A 65 4.38 12.24 10.92
CA SER A 65 3.58 13.30 10.30
C SER A 65 4.29 14.05 9.19
N GLN A 66 5.62 13.98 9.15
CA GLN A 66 6.45 14.63 8.14
C GLN A 66 6.70 13.74 6.92
N VAL A 67 6.37 12.47 7.00
CA VAL A 67 6.57 11.49 5.93
C VAL A 67 5.24 11.26 5.25
N ARG A 68 5.23 11.34 3.92
CA ARG A 68 4.05 11.00 3.13
C ARG A 68 4.38 9.91 2.14
N ALA A 69 3.43 9.04 1.90
CA ALA A 69 3.51 8.00 0.90
C ALA A 69 2.42 8.20 -0.15
N VAL A 70 2.75 7.82 -1.38
CA VAL A 70 1.82 7.83 -2.50
C VAL A 70 1.99 6.51 -3.25
N LEU A 71 0.89 5.90 -3.65
CA LEU A 71 0.90 4.68 -4.45
C LEU A 71 0.71 5.07 -5.91
N VAL A 72 1.67 4.71 -6.76
CA VAL A 72 1.70 5.11 -8.16
C VAL A 72 1.70 3.87 -9.04
N PRO A 73 0.63 3.61 -9.82
CA PRO A 73 0.63 2.55 -10.82
C PRO A 73 1.69 2.81 -11.88
N GLU A 74 2.36 1.76 -12.32
CA GLU A 74 3.40 1.81 -13.34
C GLU A 74 3.04 0.94 -14.54
N PRO A 75 2.09 1.36 -15.40
CA PRO A 75 1.65 0.54 -16.54
C PRO A 75 2.73 0.31 -17.59
N SER A 76 3.77 1.13 -17.60
CA SER A 76 4.92 0.98 -18.52
C SER A 76 6.09 0.22 -17.90
N ASN A 77 5.94 -0.34 -16.70
CA ASN A 77 6.99 -1.15 -16.08
C ASN A 77 7.20 -2.43 -16.89
N PRO A 78 8.40 -2.67 -17.43
CA PRO A 78 8.64 -3.82 -18.31
C PRO A 78 8.59 -5.16 -17.58
N ALA A 79 8.85 -5.19 -16.29
CA ALA A 79 8.81 -6.42 -15.50
C ALA A 79 7.39 -6.78 -15.07
N ASP A 80 6.52 -5.78 -14.87
CA ASP A 80 5.15 -5.99 -14.41
C ASP A 80 4.30 -4.75 -14.70
N THR A 81 3.44 -4.86 -15.72
CA THR A 81 2.57 -3.76 -16.15
C THR A 81 1.48 -3.43 -15.11
N GLU A 82 1.25 -4.34 -14.15
CA GLU A 82 0.30 -4.14 -13.06
C GLU A 82 0.95 -3.60 -11.78
N ALA A 83 2.25 -3.34 -11.79
CA ALA A 83 3.01 -2.90 -10.63
C ALA A 83 2.47 -1.58 -10.06
N VAL A 84 2.48 -1.49 -8.74
CA VAL A 84 2.17 -0.25 -8.00
C VAL A 84 3.37 0.10 -7.14
N ALA A 85 4.01 1.22 -7.46
CA ALA A 85 5.16 1.71 -6.73
C ALA A 85 4.71 2.43 -5.46
N VAL A 86 5.49 2.27 -4.40
CA VAL A 86 5.35 3.03 -3.16
C VAL A 86 6.37 4.18 -3.20
N MET A 87 5.87 5.38 -3.44
CA MET A 87 6.69 6.59 -3.49
C MET A 87 6.59 7.30 -2.16
N VAL A 88 7.71 7.79 -1.66
CA VAL A 88 7.75 8.47 -0.37
C VAL A 88 8.46 9.82 -0.50
N GLY A 89 8.04 10.77 0.32
CA GLY A 89 8.67 12.06 0.43
C GLY A 89 8.56 12.59 1.85
N VAL A 90 9.38 13.56 2.17
CA VAL A 90 9.31 14.26 3.45
C VAL A 90 8.73 15.64 3.25
N GLN A 91 8.08 16.17 4.28
CA GLN A 91 7.58 17.54 4.29
C GLN A 91 8.75 18.50 4.04
N ASN A 92 8.56 19.45 3.14
CA ASN A 92 9.60 20.40 2.68
C ASN A 92 10.73 19.76 1.87
N GLY A 93 10.65 18.46 1.59
CA GLY A 93 11.58 17.78 0.71
C GLY A 93 11.22 17.97 -0.76
N ARG A 94 12.21 17.78 -1.63
CA ARG A 94 12.03 17.86 -3.08
C ARG A 94 11.76 16.50 -3.67
N GLY A 95 10.60 16.35 -4.28
CA GLY A 95 10.24 15.15 -5.03
C GLY A 95 9.90 13.95 -4.18
N LEU A 96 9.78 12.83 -4.87
CA LEU A 96 9.41 11.54 -4.30
C LEU A 96 10.48 10.52 -4.64
N PHE A 97 10.71 9.59 -3.72
CA PHE A 97 11.66 8.51 -3.89
C PHE A 97 10.91 7.17 -3.92
N CYS A 98 11.25 6.29 -4.84
CA CYS A 98 10.65 4.95 -4.90
C CYS A 98 11.24 4.06 -3.80
N LEU A 99 10.42 3.73 -2.80
CA LEU A 99 10.82 2.89 -1.69
C LEU A 99 10.72 1.40 -2.01
N GLY A 100 9.82 1.06 -2.88
CA GLY A 100 9.55 -0.33 -3.25
C GLY A 100 8.19 -0.45 -3.92
N TYR A 101 7.60 -1.62 -3.80
CA TYR A 101 6.37 -1.96 -4.50
C TYR A 101 5.36 -2.64 -3.58
N VAL A 102 4.10 -2.48 -3.90
CA VAL A 102 3.01 -3.27 -3.32
C VAL A 102 3.22 -4.73 -3.73
N PRO A 103 2.95 -5.71 -2.85
CA PRO A 103 3.02 -7.12 -3.25
C PRO A 103 2.19 -7.37 -4.51
N ARG A 104 2.77 -8.14 -5.44
CA ARG A 104 2.17 -8.37 -6.76
C ARG A 104 0.73 -8.90 -6.68
N ASN A 105 0.47 -9.82 -5.76
CA ASN A 105 -0.86 -10.41 -5.56
C ASN A 105 -1.89 -9.43 -4.96
N MET A 106 -1.45 -8.27 -4.49
CA MET A 106 -2.32 -7.26 -3.87
C MET A 106 -2.48 -6.01 -4.73
N ALA A 107 -1.78 -5.92 -5.87
CA ALA A 107 -1.82 -4.73 -6.72
C ALA A 107 -3.23 -4.39 -7.20
N ALA A 108 -3.99 -5.38 -7.63
CA ALA A 108 -5.37 -5.18 -8.08
C ALA A 108 -6.29 -4.70 -6.95
N VAL A 109 -6.10 -5.24 -5.75
CA VAL A 109 -6.86 -4.85 -4.56
C VAL A 109 -6.58 -3.40 -4.20
N VAL A 110 -5.32 -3.01 -4.18
CA VAL A 110 -4.88 -1.64 -3.88
C VAL A 110 -5.48 -0.66 -4.89
N LYS A 111 -5.42 -0.98 -6.18
CA LYS A 111 -6.02 -0.15 -7.23
C LYS A 111 -7.54 -0.01 -7.06
N ALA A 112 -8.21 -1.09 -6.65
CA ALA A 112 -9.65 -1.08 -6.44
C ALA A 112 -10.08 -0.25 -5.23
N MET A 113 -9.22 -0.12 -4.21
CA MET A 113 -9.51 0.68 -3.03
C MET A 113 -9.53 2.19 -3.29
N GLY A 114 -8.90 2.62 -4.39
CA GLY A 114 -8.94 4.02 -4.82
C GLY A 114 -7.97 4.92 -4.06
N GLY A 115 -8.03 6.21 -4.38
CA GLY A 115 -6.98 7.18 -4.14
C GLY A 115 -6.85 7.77 -2.73
N LYS A 116 -7.09 7.03 -1.67
CA LYS A 116 -6.79 7.53 -0.32
C LYS A 116 -5.28 7.46 -0.07
N LEU A 117 -4.74 8.48 0.59
CA LEU A 117 -3.33 8.51 0.93
C LEU A 117 -3.02 7.41 1.96
N PRO A 118 -2.05 6.55 1.68
CA PRO A 118 -1.65 5.52 2.63
C PRO A 118 -0.84 6.10 3.77
N ALA A 119 -0.91 5.46 4.93
CA ALA A 119 0.00 5.74 6.03
C ALA A 119 1.22 4.81 5.92
N LEU A 120 2.40 5.38 6.03
CA LEU A 120 3.66 4.63 5.98
C LEU A 120 4.21 4.44 7.39
N ARG A 121 4.64 3.22 7.68
CA ARG A 121 5.34 2.88 8.91
C ARG A 121 6.66 2.20 8.58
N VAL A 122 7.76 2.77 9.06
CA VAL A 122 9.08 2.14 8.97
C VAL A 122 9.23 1.15 10.11
N VAL A 123 9.69 -0.05 9.80
CA VAL A 123 9.86 -1.11 10.77
C VAL A 123 11.35 -1.47 10.84
N SER A 124 11.95 -1.41 12.02
CA SER A 124 13.30 -1.90 12.22
C SER A 124 13.34 -3.42 12.10
N GLY A 125 14.47 -3.95 11.63
CA GLY A 125 14.60 -5.38 11.43
C GLY A 125 14.36 -6.18 12.71
N ALA A 126 13.56 -7.22 12.62
CA ALA A 126 13.34 -8.15 13.73
C ALA A 126 14.51 -9.13 13.84
N TRP A 127 14.72 -9.67 15.06
CA TRP A 127 15.71 -10.74 15.31
C TRP A 127 17.16 -10.35 14.99
N GLY A 128 17.57 -9.11 15.31
CA GLY A 128 18.93 -8.65 15.10
C GLY A 128 19.31 -8.44 13.62
N ARG A 129 18.37 -8.49 12.70
CA ARG A 129 18.61 -8.16 11.29
C ARG A 129 18.83 -6.65 11.17
N PRO A 130 19.88 -6.20 10.46
CA PRO A 130 20.16 -4.78 10.31
C PRO A 130 19.24 -4.08 9.32
N ASN A 131 18.39 -4.82 8.61
CA ASN A 131 17.54 -4.29 7.54
C ASN A 131 16.27 -3.66 8.09
N TYR A 132 15.91 -2.53 7.49
CA TYR A 132 14.61 -1.89 7.72
C TYR A 132 13.57 -2.44 6.76
N GLY A 133 12.34 -2.48 7.22
CA GLY A 133 11.18 -2.74 6.39
C GLY A 133 10.23 -1.56 6.39
N ALA A 134 9.21 -1.62 5.56
CA ALA A 134 8.15 -0.64 5.54
C ALA A 134 6.80 -1.33 5.36
N ARG A 135 5.78 -0.75 5.98
CA ARG A 135 4.40 -1.18 5.82
C ARG A 135 3.54 0.02 5.44
N VAL A 136 2.61 -0.19 4.54
CA VAL A 136 1.62 0.82 4.16
C VAL A 136 0.24 0.38 4.59
N ALA A 137 -0.52 1.29 5.16
CA ALA A 137 -1.88 1.05 5.59
C ALA A 137 -2.83 1.90 4.75
N LEU A 138 -3.86 1.27 4.22
CA LEU A 138 -4.91 1.90 3.43
C LEU A 138 -6.22 1.82 4.22
N ALA A 139 -6.83 2.96 4.49
CA ALA A 139 -8.15 3.02 5.10
C ALA A 139 -9.25 2.73 4.08
N VAL A 140 -10.37 2.26 4.54
CA VAL A 140 -11.57 2.04 3.71
C VAL A 140 -12.43 3.27 3.69
#